data_5881585d5d56c2b1ee0c51b40aa53b1f
#
_entry.id   5881585d5d56c2b1ee0c51b40aa53b1f
#
_cell.length_a   1.000
_cell.length_b   1.000
_cell.length_c   1.000
_cell.angle_alpha   90.00
_cell.angle_beta   90.00
_cell.angle_gamma   90.00
#
_symmetry.space_group_name_H-M   'P 1'
#
loop_
_entity.id
_entity.type
_entity.pdbx_description
1 polymer ?
#
loop_
_entity_poly.entity_id
_entity_poly.type
_entity_poly.pdbx_seq_one_letter_code
_entity_poly.pdbx_strand_id
1 'polypeptide(L)'
;MIEKEVSMKKIAVALGLMLATTSISMAKTDLSHIESILGGMKVEKVSPSGVKGINELYIEGVNLPLYLSEDGRYLFEGQITDLVERVNLTENRQNKIRTMALEKMNPKDMIIYSPEGAKKHTITVFTDVNCPYCKKLHDDIPKYLKEGIEVRYMAFPAIATKERMESVWCAKDSKTAVDAAMNKRQVDTKVKCEGESPVEAQYQLGISFGITGTPNIILENGQMIGGYVPAEELINLIKSGK
;
A
#
# COMPACT_ATOMS: atom_id res chain seq x y z
N MET A 1 -39.72 -53.00 -60.42
CA MET A 1 -38.99 -52.96 -59.15
C MET A 1 -37.79 -52.07 -59.36
N ILE A 2 -37.93 -50.84 -59.11
CA ILE A 2 -36.81 -49.85 -59.09
C ILE A 2 -37.04 -48.93 -57.92
N GLU A 3 -36.25 -49.16 -56.90
CA GLU A 3 -36.17 -48.27 -55.70
C GLU A 3 -35.47 -46.96 -56.11
N LYS A 4 -36.13 -45.85 -55.81
CA LYS A 4 -35.55 -44.52 -55.92
C LYS A 4 -35.06 -44.08 -54.55
N GLU A 5 -33.73 -44.01 -54.37
CA GLU A 5 -33.10 -43.37 -53.22
C GLU A 5 -33.42 -41.85 -53.20
N VAL A 6 -33.96 -41.43 -52.08
CA VAL A 6 -34.16 -40.01 -51.79
C VAL A 6 -32.97 -39.48 -50.97
N SER A 7 -32.12 -38.70 -51.66
CA SER A 7 -30.98 -38.01 -51.04
C SER A 7 -31.47 -36.90 -50.10
N MET A 8 -31.28 -37.10 -48.77
CA MET A 8 -31.49 -36.08 -47.76
C MET A 8 -30.30 -35.09 -47.74
N LYS A 9 -30.51 -33.93 -48.35
CA LYS A 9 -29.57 -32.79 -48.16
C LYS A 9 -29.67 -32.28 -46.74
N LYS A 10 -28.59 -32.45 -45.98
CA LYS A 10 -28.42 -31.85 -44.63
C LYS A 10 -28.27 -30.32 -44.76
N ILE A 11 -29.30 -29.60 -44.37
CA ILE A 11 -29.25 -28.16 -44.20
C ILE A 11 -28.63 -27.91 -42.83
N ALA A 12 -27.36 -27.53 -42.80
CA ALA A 12 -26.70 -27.05 -41.61
C ALA A 12 -27.08 -25.58 -41.38
N VAL A 13 -28.00 -25.34 -40.47
CA VAL A 13 -28.30 -23.98 -39.98
C VAL A 13 -27.21 -23.61 -38.99
N ALA A 14 -26.25 -22.80 -39.45
CA ALA A 14 -25.25 -22.17 -38.61
C ALA A 14 -25.92 -21.01 -37.82
N LEU A 15 -26.31 -21.29 -36.59
CA LEU A 15 -26.78 -20.27 -35.66
C LEU A 15 -25.55 -19.50 -35.15
N GLY A 16 -25.17 -18.43 -35.85
CA GLY A 16 -24.14 -17.51 -35.41
C GLY A 16 -24.62 -16.71 -34.19
N LEU A 17 -24.21 -17.14 -33.01
CA LEU A 17 -24.38 -16.37 -31.77
C LEU A 17 -23.42 -15.17 -31.82
N MET A 18 -23.92 -14.04 -32.35
CA MET A 18 -23.22 -12.76 -32.21
C MET A 18 -23.26 -12.38 -30.73
N LEU A 19 -22.18 -12.69 -29.99
CA LEU A 19 -21.88 -12.02 -28.73
C LEU A 19 -21.60 -10.53 -29.05
N ALA A 20 -22.63 -9.71 -28.93
CA ALA A 20 -22.46 -8.28 -28.91
C ALA A 20 -21.71 -7.93 -27.60
N THR A 21 -20.38 -7.86 -27.67
CA THR A 21 -19.60 -7.19 -26.63
C THR A 21 -19.96 -5.71 -26.67
N THR A 22 -20.92 -5.31 -25.86
CA THR A 22 -21.16 -3.91 -25.59
C THR A 22 -19.95 -3.38 -24.84
N SER A 23 -18.96 -2.91 -25.58
CA SER A 23 -17.93 -2.04 -25.07
C SER A 23 -18.66 -0.79 -24.58
N ILE A 24 -18.85 -0.67 -23.27
CA ILE A 24 -19.30 0.58 -22.66
C ILE A 24 -18.17 1.57 -22.95
N SER A 25 -18.32 2.33 -24.02
CA SER A 25 -17.49 3.49 -24.29
C SER A 25 -17.76 4.48 -23.17
N MET A 26 -16.93 4.47 -22.12
CA MET A 26 -16.88 5.57 -21.17
C MET A 26 -16.64 6.82 -22.00
N ALA A 27 -17.60 7.74 -22.01
CA ALA A 27 -17.38 9.07 -22.53
C ALA A 27 -16.07 9.57 -21.93
N LYS A 28 -15.14 10.02 -22.80
CA LYS A 28 -13.84 10.51 -22.35
C LYS A 28 -14.12 11.74 -21.49
N THR A 29 -14.24 11.56 -20.18
CA THR A 29 -14.35 12.67 -19.23
C THR A 29 -13.17 13.59 -19.52
N ASP A 30 -13.43 14.87 -19.73
CA ASP A 30 -12.37 15.84 -19.96
C ASP A 30 -11.56 15.99 -18.67
N LEU A 31 -10.50 15.20 -18.55
CA LEU A 31 -9.64 15.18 -17.38
C LEU A 31 -8.86 16.49 -17.22
N SER A 32 -8.69 17.27 -18.31
CA SER A 32 -7.95 18.54 -18.25
C SER A 32 -8.66 19.57 -17.38
N HIS A 33 -9.99 19.58 -17.38
CA HIS A 33 -10.78 20.43 -16.50
C HIS A 33 -10.61 20.03 -15.02
N ILE A 34 -10.64 18.71 -14.75
CA ILE A 34 -10.44 18.18 -13.39
C ILE A 34 -9.03 18.48 -12.91
N GLU A 35 -8.00 18.23 -13.72
CA GLU A 35 -6.61 18.55 -13.41
C GLU A 35 -6.41 20.04 -13.09
N SER A 36 -7.08 20.92 -13.85
CA SER A 36 -7.04 22.37 -13.60
C SER A 36 -7.62 22.75 -12.24
N ILE A 37 -8.76 22.18 -11.87
CA ILE A 37 -9.40 22.41 -10.56
C ILE A 37 -8.53 21.88 -9.42
N LEU A 38 -7.84 20.75 -9.65
CA LEU A 38 -6.93 20.12 -8.70
C LEU A 38 -5.53 20.78 -8.67
N GLY A 39 -5.39 22.01 -9.16
CA GLY A 39 -4.12 22.75 -9.11
C GLY A 39 -3.06 22.22 -10.05
N GLY A 40 -3.43 21.55 -11.14
CA GLY A 40 -2.53 20.99 -12.13
C GLY A 40 -2.00 19.58 -11.80
N MET A 41 -2.49 18.96 -10.74
CA MET A 41 -2.15 17.57 -10.43
C MET A 41 -2.66 16.65 -11.55
N LYS A 42 -1.80 15.70 -11.96
CA LYS A 42 -2.11 14.78 -13.06
C LYS A 42 -3.03 13.67 -12.62
N VAL A 43 -4.11 13.45 -13.40
CA VAL A 43 -5.00 12.31 -13.23
C VAL A 43 -4.43 11.12 -14.00
N GLU A 44 -3.95 10.11 -13.28
CA GLU A 44 -3.41 8.89 -13.88
C GLU A 44 -4.51 7.98 -14.44
N LYS A 45 -5.63 7.90 -13.70
CA LYS A 45 -6.71 6.97 -14.05
C LYS A 45 -8.02 7.36 -13.39
N VAL A 46 -9.12 7.06 -14.07
CA VAL A 46 -10.48 7.00 -13.53
C VAL A 46 -10.98 5.56 -13.66
N SER A 47 -11.53 5.01 -12.60
CA SER A 47 -12.02 3.61 -12.56
C SER A 47 -13.37 3.55 -11.84
N PRO A 48 -14.23 2.57 -12.14
CA PRO A 48 -15.44 2.35 -11.34
C PRO A 48 -15.09 2.09 -9.87
N SER A 49 -15.81 2.75 -8.96
CA SER A 49 -15.62 2.57 -7.51
C SER A 49 -16.31 1.33 -6.94
N GLY A 50 -17.14 0.65 -7.75
CA GLY A 50 -18.09 -0.36 -7.28
C GLY A 50 -19.42 0.19 -6.83
N VAL A 51 -19.56 1.51 -6.71
CA VAL A 51 -20.81 2.20 -6.40
C VAL A 51 -21.34 2.86 -7.67
N LYS A 52 -22.61 2.58 -8.00
CA LYS A 52 -23.24 3.12 -9.21
C LYS A 52 -23.21 4.65 -9.23
N GLY A 53 -22.75 5.23 -10.33
CA GLY A 53 -22.67 6.68 -10.53
C GLY A 53 -21.47 7.35 -9.89
N ILE A 54 -20.54 6.57 -9.28
CA ILE A 54 -19.33 7.08 -8.64
C ILE A 54 -18.11 6.33 -9.19
N ASN A 55 -17.10 7.09 -9.57
CA ASN A 55 -15.79 6.59 -10.02
C ASN A 55 -14.70 6.88 -8.99
N GLU A 56 -13.67 6.07 -8.95
CA GLU A 56 -12.42 6.38 -8.27
C GLU A 56 -11.51 7.21 -9.17
N LEU A 57 -10.91 8.24 -8.60
CA LEU A 57 -9.96 9.12 -9.26
C LEU A 57 -8.56 8.85 -8.70
N TYR A 58 -7.62 8.53 -9.57
CA TYR A 58 -6.22 8.30 -9.24
C TYR A 58 -5.40 9.49 -9.69
N ILE A 59 -4.67 10.10 -8.76
CA ILE A 59 -3.85 11.28 -8.98
C ILE A 59 -2.39 10.90 -8.77
N GLU A 60 -1.52 11.34 -9.65
CA GLU A 60 -0.08 11.12 -9.57
C GLU A 60 0.49 11.58 -8.22
N GLY A 61 1.20 10.69 -7.54
CA GLY A 61 1.79 10.98 -6.22
C GLY A 61 0.82 11.00 -5.05
N VAL A 62 -0.49 10.80 -5.28
CA VAL A 62 -1.51 10.76 -4.22
C VAL A 62 -2.04 9.34 -4.08
N ASN A 63 -1.70 8.68 -2.97
CA ASN A 63 -2.18 7.32 -2.66
C ASN A 63 -3.48 7.31 -1.83
N LEU A 64 -4.17 8.43 -1.75
CA LEU A 64 -5.50 8.54 -1.13
C LEU A 64 -6.56 8.47 -2.21
N PRO A 65 -7.58 7.62 -2.06
CA PRO A 65 -8.65 7.55 -3.05
C PRO A 65 -9.54 8.79 -2.97
N LEU A 66 -9.77 9.38 -4.13
CA LEU A 66 -10.76 10.41 -4.35
C LEU A 66 -11.87 9.81 -5.23
N TYR A 67 -13.05 10.37 -5.14
CA TYR A 67 -14.19 9.88 -5.90
C TYR A 67 -14.80 10.99 -6.73
N LEU A 68 -15.24 10.63 -7.93
CA LEU A 68 -15.83 11.55 -8.89
C LEU A 68 -17.20 11.01 -9.31
N SER A 69 -18.24 11.87 -9.37
CA SER A 69 -19.50 11.49 -9.99
C SER A 69 -19.29 11.11 -11.46
N GLU A 70 -20.14 10.22 -11.99
CA GLU A 70 -20.02 9.72 -13.36
C GLU A 70 -20.11 10.86 -14.40
N ASP A 71 -20.85 11.93 -14.09
CA ASP A 71 -20.97 13.14 -14.91
C ASP A 71 -19.77 14.11 -14.78
N GLY A 72 -18.80 13.80 -13.91
CA GLY A 72 -17.58 14.59 -13.70
C GLY A 72 -17.78 15.90 -12.92
N ARG A 73 -18.96 16.14 -12.34
CA ARG A 73 -19.30 17.44 -11.70
C ARG A 73 -18.94 17.51 -10.22
N TYR A 74 -18.96 16.37 -9.51
CA TYR A 74 -18.83 16.34 -8.05
C TYR A 74 -17.63 15.51 -7.64
N LEU A 75 -16.73 16.12 -6.90
CA LEU A 75 -15.62 15.46 -6.24
C LEU A 75 -16.01 15.13 -4.79
N PHE A 76 -15.77 13.89 -4.38
CA PHE A 76 -16.00 13.45 -3.01
C PHE A 76 -14.67 13.07 -2.37
N GLU A 77 -14.42 13.60 -1.20
CA GLU A 77 -13.31 13.23 -0.33
C GLU A 77 -13.88 12.52 0.90
N GLY A 78 -13.42 11.33 1.19
CA GLY A 78 -13.90 10.59 2.34
C GLY A 78 -13.91 9.08 2.15
N GLN A 79 -14.72 8.41 2.98
CA GLN A 79 -14.80 6.95 2.98
C GLN A 79 -16.15 6.48 2.43
N ILE A 80 -16.10 5.41 1.66
CA ILE A 80 -17.27 4.68 1.21
C ILE A 80 -17.34 3.36 1.97
N THR A 81 -18.41 3.15 2.71
CA THR A 81 -18.67 1.89 3.42
C THR A 81 -19.91 1.22 2.85
N ASP A 82 -19.78 -0.02 2.44
CA ASP A 82 -20.92 -0.88 2.13
C ASP A 82 -21.57 -1.32 3.44
N LEU A 83 -22.80 -0.84 3.68
CA LEU A 83 -23.51 -1.12 4.92
C LEU A 83 -24.17 -2.50 4.92
N VAL A 84 -24.35 -3.12 3.76
CA VAL A 84 -24.90 -4.48 3.60
C VAL A 84 -23.81 -5.49 3.88
N GLU A 85 -22.69 -5.39 3.16
CA GLU A 85 -21.52 -6.27 3.32
C GLU A 85 -20.68 -5.89 4.54
N ARG A 86 -20.93 -4.73 5.15
CA ARG A 86 -20.16 -4.17 6.29
C ARG A 86 -18.67 -4.02 5.98
N VAL A 87 -18.36 -3.58 4.77
CA VAL A 87 -17.00 -3.45 4.27
C VAL A 87 -16.69 -2.00 3.95
N ASN A 88 -15.56 -1.49 4.44
CA ASN A 88 -15.03 -0.20 4.04
C ASN A 88 -14.28 -0.34 2.69
N LEU A 89 -14.94 0.06 1.60
CA LEU A 89 -14.40 -0.03 0.25
C LEU A 89 -13.16 0.85 0.08
N THR A 90 -13.17 2.03 0.69
CA THR A 90 -12.04 2.96 0.66
C THR A 90 -10.82 2.36 1.33
N GLU A 91 -10.97 1.81 2.55
CA GLU A 91 -9.87 1.19 3.29
C GLU A 91 -9.30 -0.02 2.53
N ASN A 92 -10.16 -0.88 1.98
CA ASN A 92 -9.72 -2.00 1.16
C ASN A 92 -8.91 -1.53 -0.06
N ARG A 93 -9.31 -0.42 -0.65
CA ARG A 93 -8.57 0.18 -1.75
C ARG A 93 -7.22 0.72 -1.31
N GLN A 94 -7.18 1.46 -0.19
CA GLN A 94 -5.93 1.96 0.38
C GLN A 94 -4.98 0.82 0.76
N ASN A 95 -5.49 -0.26 1.34
CA ASN A 95 -4.71 -1.45 1.67
C ASN A 95 -4.03 -2.02 0.43
N LYS A 96 -4.76 -2.14 -0.67
CA LYS A 96 -4.23 -2.61 -1.95
C LYS A 96 -3.16 -1.68 -2.53
N ILE A 97 -3.36 -0.36 -2.43
CA ILE A 97 -2.35 0.62 -2.86
C ILE A 97 -1.08 0.48 -2.04
N ARG A 98 -1.18 0.37 -0.71
CA ARG A 98 -0.04 0.21 0.19
C ARG A 98 0.76 -1.05 -0.12
N THR A 99 0.08 -2.21 -0.28
CA THR A 99 0.77 -3.47 -0.61
C THR A 99 1.53 -3.36 -1.93
N MET A 100 0.88 -2.86 -2.99
CA MET A 100 1.51 -2.70 -4.31
C MET A 100 2.70 -1.73 -4.29
N ALA A 101 2.64 -0.68 -3.48
CA ALA A 101 3.74 0.27 -3.34
C ALA A 101 4.91 -0.33 -2.54
N LEU A 102 4.62 -1.05 -1.45
CA LEU A 102 5.65 -1.72 -0.65
C LEU A 102 6.36 -2.85 -1.41
N GLU A 103 5.66 -3.57 -2.30
CA GLU A 103 6.25 -4.60 -3.17
C GLU A 103 7.30 -4.05 -4.14
N LYS A 104 7.18 -2.78 -4.52
CA LYS A 104 8.15 -2.10 -5.40
C LYS A 104 9.39 -1.61 -4.67
N MET A 105 9.36 -1.55 -3.34
CA MET A 105 10.49 -1.08 -2.55
C MET A 105 11.60 -2.13 -2.52
N ASN A 106 12.84 -1.67 -2.68
CA ASN A 106 14.01 -2.54 -2.61
C ASN A 106 14.27 -2.95 -1.15
N PRO A 107 14.25 -4.26 -0.82
CA PRO A 107 14.52 -4.72 0.55
C PRO A 107 15.89 -4.30 1.10
N LYS A 108 16.88 -4.02 0.24
CA LYS A 108 18.22 -3.55 0.66
C LYS A 108 18.17 -2.16 1.30
N ASP A 109 17.14 -1.37 0.98
CA ASP A 109 16.96 -0.03 1.52
C ASP A 109 16.23 -0.03 2.88
N MET A 110 15.80 -1.20 3.34
CA MET A 110 15.11 -1.39 4.61
C MET A 110 16.03 -2.00 5.67
N ILE A 111 15.71 -1.77 6.94
CA ILE A 111 16.38 -2.50 8.03
C ILE A 111 15.46 -3.65 8.43
N ILE A 112 15.90 -4.89 8.16
CA ILE A 112 15.05 -6.08 8.25
C ILE A 112 15.49 -6.97 9.39
N TYR A 113 14.58 -7.27 10.31
CA TYR A 113 14.73 -8.24 11.38
C TYR A 113 13.92 -9.48 11.00
N SER A 114 14.65 -10.57 10.72
CA SER A 114 14.03 -11.84 10.29
C SER A 114 14.07 -12.87 11.42
N PRO A 115 13.05 -13.73 11.55
CA PRO A 115 13.06 -14.84 12.49
C PRO A 115 14.14 -15.88 12.12
N GLU A 116 14.68 -16.59 13.13
CA GLU A 116 15.64 -17.67 12.90
C GLU A 116 15.01 -18.89 12.19
N GLY A 117 13.69 -19.08 12.36
CA GLY A 117 12.92 -20.16 11.73
C GLY A 117 12.15 -19.71 10.50
N ALA A 118 11.10 -20.46 10.19
CA ALA A 118 10.21 -20.13 9.06
C ALA A 118 9.51 -18.79 9.27
N LYS A 119 9.63 -17.90 8.29
CA LYS A 119 8.85 -16.68 8.24
C LYS A 119 7.39 -17.01 7.93
N LYS A 120 6.48 -16.59 8.81
CA LYS A 120 5.03 -16.79 8.68
C LYS A 120 4.32 -15.54 8.24
N HIS A 121 4.76 -14.38 8.75
CA HIS A 121 4.17 -13.08 8.51
C HIS A 121 5.25 -12.01 8.36
N THR A 122 4.89 -10.89 7.79
CA THR A 122 5.73 -9.69 7.65
C THR A 122 4.95 -8.46 8.10
N ILE A 123 5.60 -7.57 8.84
CA ILE A 123 5.10 -6.22 9.09
C ILE A 123 6.11 -5.20 8.60
N THR A 124 5.61 -4.11 8.00
CA THR A 124 6.42 -2.96 7.64
C THR A 124 6.13 -1.82 8.60
N VAL A 125 7.17 -1.27 9.22
CA VAL A 125 7.03 -0.24 10.26
C VAL A 125 7.75 1.02 9.80
N PHE A 126 6.98 2.08 9.59
CA PHE A 126 7.54 3.42 9.45
C PHE A 126 7.94 3.92 10.83
N THR A 127 9.22 4.18 11.01
CA THR A 127 9.82 4.39 12.32
C THR A 127 10.76 5.60 12.35
N ASP A 128 10.94 6.15 13.54
CA ASP A 128 11.86 7.25 13.83
C ASP A 128 12.72 6.87 15.04
N VAL A 129 14.04 7.02 14.91
CA VAL A 129 14.98 6.61 15.97
C VAL A 129 14.92 7.46 17.23
N ASN A 130 14.31 8.63 17.19
CA ASN A 130 14.10 9.51 18.34
C ASN A 130 12.70 9.36 18.98
N CYS A 131 11.81 8.58 18.35
CA CYS A 131 10.45 8.40 18.85
C CYS A 131 10.38 7.41 20.01
N PRO A 132 9.86 7.79 21.18
CA PRO A 132 9.79 6.90 22.33
C PRO A 132 8.86 5.70 22.13
N TYR A 133 7.82 5.84 21.33
CA TYR A 133 6.93 4.72 20.98
C TYR A 133 7.54 3.78 19.96
N CYS A 134 8.39 4.28 19.03
CA CYS A 134 9.19 3.43 18.15
C CYS A 134 10.20 2.59 18.96
N LYS A 135 10.79 3.18 20.00
CA LYS A 135 11.66 2.45 20.94
C LYS A 135 10.91 1.30 21.62
N LYS A 136 9.66 1.52 22.08
CA LYS A 136 8.85 0.44 22.68
C LYS A 136 8.60 -0.70 21.68
N LEU A 137 8.25 -0.38 20.43
CA LEU A 137 8.05 -1.37 19.40
C LEU A 137 9.37 -2.11 19.09
N HIS A 138 10.49 -1.38 19.08
CA HIS A 138 11.81 -1.96 18.88
C HIS A 138 12.19 -2.97 19.96
N ASP A 139 11.87 -2.66 21.21
CA ASP A 139 12.08 -3.58 22.35
C ASP A 139 11.24 -4.85 22.25
N ASP A 140 10.15 -4.81 21.51
CA ASP A 140 9.26 -5.96 21.29
C ASP A 140 9.68 -6.83 20.07
N ILE A 141 10.69 -6.43 19.29
CA ILE A 141 11.16 -7.21 18.13
C ILE A 141 11.41 -8.68 18.46
N PRO A 142 12.09 -9.06 19.57
CA PRO A 142 12.31 -10.47 19.88
C PRO A 142 11.01 -11.27 20.02
N LYS A 143 9.92 -10.65 20.47
CA LYS A 143 8.60 -11.30 20.58
C LYS A 143 8.01 -11.58 19.19
N TYR A 144 8.11 -10.62 18.27
CA TYR A 144 7.66 -10.80 16.89
C TYR A 144 8.43 -11.92 16.18
N LEU A 145 9.76 -11.90 16.28
CA LEU A 145 10.62 -12.91 15.66
C LEU A 145 10.34 -14.32 16.18
N LYS A 146 10.10 -14.48 17.48
CA LYS A 146 9.73 -15.77 18.09
C LYS A 146 8.44 -16.35 17.48
N GLU A 147 7.51 -15.51 17.08
CA GLU A 147 6.25 -15.92 16.45
C GLU A 147 6.35 -16.11 14.92
N GLY A 148 7.54 -15.92 14.36
CA GLY A 148 7.80 -16.03 12.92
C GLY A 148 7.42 -14.77 12.14
N ILE A 149 7.32 -13.62 12.79
CA ILE A 149 6.97 -12.34 12.17
C ILE A 149 8.25 -11.57 11.84
N GLU A 150 8.50 -11.34 10.55
CA GLU A 150 9.57 -10.47 10.07
C GLU A 150 9.18 -9.00 10.25
N VAL A 151 10.09 -8.18 10.77
CA VAL A 151 9.88 -6.74 10.94
C VAL A 151 10.78 -5.99 9.96
N ARG A 152 10.17 -5.16 9.10
CA ARG A 152 10.86 -4.32 8.11
C ARG A 152 10.71 -2.86 8.51
N TYR A 153 11.81 -2.20 8.83
CA TYR A 153 11.81 -0.78 9.12
C TYR A 153 11.98 0.05 7.87
N MET A 154 11.15 1.08 7.79
CA MET A 154 11.25 2.18 6.83
C MET A 154 11.43 3.50 7.58
N ALA A 155 12.30 4.34 7.09
CA ALA A 155 12.60 5.62 7.71
C ALA A 155 11.43 6.60 7.57
N PHE A 156 11.02 7.19 8.69
CA PHE A 156 10.05 8.27 8.70
C PHE A 156 10.46 9.31 9.76
N PRO A 157 11.34 10.28 9.40
CA PRO A 157 11.81 11.30 10.33
C PRO A 157 10.69 12.25 10.75
N ALA A 158 9.98 11.89 11.83
CA ALA A 158 8.92 12.70 12.45
C ALA A 158 9.47 13.58 13.56
N ILE A 159 10.51 13.13 14.28
CA ILE A 159 11.15 13.80 15.41
C ILE A 159 12.66 13.94 15.14
N ALA A 160 13.30 12.88 14.64
CA ALA A 160 14.70 12.91 14.27
C ALA A 160 14.92 13.79 13.04
N THR A 161 16.13 14.37 12.90
CA THR A 161 16.49 15.01 11.64
C THR A 161 16.72 13.96 10.56
N LYS A 162 16.59 14.37 9.31
CA LYS A 162 16.85 13.50 8.16
C LYS A 162 18.29 12.97 8.20
N GLU A 163 19.26 13.82 8.48
CA GLU A 163 20.68 13.46 8.56
C GLU A 163 20.93 12.38 9.64
N ARG A 164 20.21 12.47 10.78
CA ARG A 164 20.31 11.46 11.82
C ARG A 164 19.73 10.11 11.37
N MET A 165 18.61 10.13 10.66
CA MET A 165 18.05 8.91 10.08
C MET A 165 18.98 8.32 9.02
N GLU A 166 19.55 9.17 8.13
CA GLU A 166 20.52 8.74 7.12
C GLU A 166 21.76 8.10 7.75
N SER A 167 22.31 8.69 8.82
CA SER A 167 23.46 8.12 9.51
C SER A 167 23.21 6.71 10.07
N VAL A 168 21.96 6.40 10.36
CA VAL A 168 21.55 5.07 10.82
C VAL A 168 21.28 4.12 9.65
N TRP A 169 20.53 4.56 8.64
CA TRP A 169 20.16 3.71 7.50
C TRP A 169 21.35 3.34 6.63
N CYS A 170 22.33 4.25 6.51
CA CYS A 170 23.52 4.08 5.68
C CYS A 170 24.73 3.55 6.47
N ALA A 171 24.55 3.22 7.75
CA ALA A 171 25.60 2.57 8.53
C ALA A 171 25.92 1.19 7.97
N LYS A 172 27.20 0.78 8.02
CA LYS A 172 27.65 -0.55 7.59
C LYS A 172 26.87 -1.67 8.30
N ASP A 173 26.53 -1.47 9.57
CA ASP A 173 25.61 -2.30 10.34
C ASP A 173 24.46 -1.43 10.84
N SER A 174 23.42 -1.31 10.01
CA SER A 174 22.26 -0.48 10.29
C SER A 174 21.44 -0.99 11.47
N LYS A 175 21.42 -2.30 11.75
CA LYS A 175 20.72 -2.86 12.92
C LYS A 175 21.37 -2.39 14.22
N THR A 176 22.68 -2.52 14.33
CA THR A 176 23.44 -2.00 15.49
C THR A 176 23.28 -0.48 15.60
N ALA A 177 23.25 0.25 14.49
CA ALA A 177 23.05 1.69 14.49
C ALA A 177 21.65 2.10 14.99
N VAL A 178 20.57 1.41 14.56
CA VAL A 178 19.20 1.62 15.08
C VAL A 178 19.16 1.35 16.59
N ASP A 179 19.68 0.20 17.03
CA ASP A 179 19.69 -0.16 18.45
C ASP A 179 20.43 0.90 19.28
N ALA A 180 21.58 1.37 18.82
CA ALA A 180 22.32 2.43 19.49
C ALA A 180 21.52 3.74 19.52
N ALA A 181 20.93 4.16 18.39
CA ALA A 181 20.18 5.39 18.28
C ALA A 181 18.94 5.40 19.21
N MET A 182 18.15 4.32 19.18
CA MET A 182 16.95 4.19 20.02
C MET A 182 17.26 4.07 21.52
N ASN A 183 18.43 3.54 21.85
CA ASN A 183 18.91 3.48 23.23
C ASN A 183 19.72 4.73 23.67
N LYS A 184 19.60 5.83 22.90
CA LYS A 184 20.30 7.12 23.16
C LYS A 184 21.83 6.99 23.26
N ARG A 185 22.41 5.95 22.69
CA ARG A 185 23.86 5.81 22.54
C ARG A 185 24.36 6.69 21.38
N GLN A 186 25.64 7.00 21.38
CA GLN A 186 26.21 7.74 20.28
C GLN A 186 26.12 6.94 18.97
N VAL A 187 25.63 7.60 17.92
CA VAL A 187 25.67 7.11 16.55
C VAL A 187 26.61 8.05 15.79
N ASP A 188 27.45 7.49 14.96
CA ASP A 188 28.33 8.30 14.10
C ASP A 188 27.50 9.07 13.07
N THR A 189 27.27 10.35 13.35
CA THR A 189 26.49 11.23 12.47
C THR A 189 27.24 11.68 11.22
N LYS A 190 28.50 11.27 11.04
CA LYS A 190 29.29 11.54 9.82
C LYS A 190 29.08 10.48 8.75
N VAL A 191 28.41 9.36 9.06
CA VAL A 191 28.07 8.34 8.09
C VAL A 191 27.11 8.94 7.06
N LYS A 192 27.45 8.75 5.79
CA LYS A 192 26.64 9.12 4.65
C LYS A 192 26.41 7.91 3.76
N CYS A 193 25.32 7.92 3.02
CA CYS A 193 25.04 6.88 2.04
C CYS A 193 26.08 6.90 0.90
N GLU A 194 26.46 5.73 0.45
CA GLU A 194 27.14 5.56 -0.83
C GLU A 194 26.06 5.65 -1.94
N GLY A 195 25.82 6.84 -2.46
CA GLY A 195 24.78 7.10 -3.43
C GLY A 195 23.54 7.80 -2.84
N GLU A 196 22.39 7.55 -3.43
CA GLU A 196 21.13 8.16 -3.00
C GLU A 196 20.64 7.58 -1.66
N SER A 197 20.26 8.46 -0.75
CA SER A 197 19.73 8.06 0.55
C SER A 197 18.31 7.46 0.43
N PRO A 198 18.05 6.27 0.96
CA PRO A 198 16.70 5.71 0.93
C PRO A 198 15.71 6.43 1.85
N VAL A 199 16.20 7.26 2.77
CA VAL A 199 15.38 7.92 3.80
C VAL A 199 14.34 8.83 3.17
N GLU A 200 14.71 9.62 2.15
CA GLU A 200 13.77 10.52 1.48
C GLU A 200 12.67 9.76 0.76
N ALA A 201 13.01 8.75 -0.04
CA ALA A 201 12.03 7.96 -0.78
C ALA A 201 11.05 7.24 0.18
N GLN A 202 11.55 6.72 1.29
CA GLN A 202 10.74 6.07 2.32
C GLN A 202 9.84 7.07 3.05
N TYR A 203 10.34 8.26 3.35
CA TYR A 203 9.56 9.33 3.96
C TYR A 203 8.42 9.77 3.04
N GLN A 204 8.70 10.05 1.77
CA GLN A 204 7.70 10.45 0.78
C GLN A 204 6.63 9.36 0.59
N LEU A 205 7.04 8.08 0.59
CA LEU A 205 6.09 6.98 0.54
C LEU A 205 5.18 6.97 1.78
N GLY A 206 5.73 7.20 2.97
CA GLY A 206 4.93 7.33 4.18
C GLY A 206 3.93 8.50 4.13
N ILE A 207 4.37 9.65 3.66
CA ILE A 207 3.48 10.83 3.43
C ILE A 207 2.36 10.47 2.46
N SER A 208 2.67 9.78 1.36
CA SER A 208 1.66 9.37 0.36
C SER A 208 0.63 8.38 0.92
N PHE A 209 0.96 7.64 1.97
CA PHE A 209 0.03 6.79 2.71
C PHE A 209 -0.79 7.55 3.77
N GLY A 210 -0.54 8.84 3.96
CA GLY A 210 -1.19 9.67 4.97
C GLY A 210 -0.59 9.51 6.37
N ILE A 211 0.62 8.99 6.49
CA ILE A 211 1.33 8.88 7.77
C ILE A 211 1.73 10.28 8.25
N THR A 212 1.34 10.62 9.49
CA THR A 212 1.65 11.91 10.13
C THR A 212 2.50 11.75 11.39
N GLY A 213 2.80 10.52 11.79
CA GLY A 213 3.59 10.23 13.00
C GLY A 213 4.06 8.79 13.06
N THR A 214 4.87 8.48 14.07
CA THR A 214 5.50 7.17 14.24
C THR A 214 5.26 6.55 15.61
N PRO A 215 5.29 5.22 15.74
CA PRO A 215 5.38 4.27 14.64
C PRO A 215 4.07 4.19 13.83
N ASN A 216 4.15 3.79 12.56
CA ASN A 216 3.01 3.34 11.78
C ASN A 216 3.32 1.94 11.24
N ILE A 217 2.42 1.00 11.46
CA ILE A 217 2.61 -0.42 11.15
C ILE A 217 1.71 -0.78 9.99
N ILE A 218 2.27 -1.38 8.93
CA ILE A 218 1.50 -1.89 7.80
C ILE A 218 1.63 -3.40 7.79
N LEU A 219 0.48 -4.08 7.84
CA LEU A 219 0.36 -5.53 7.76
C LEU A 219 0.48 -6.04 6.32
N GLU A 220 0.64 -7.34 6.12
CA GLU A 220 0.74 -7.96 4.78
C GLU A 220 -0.46 -7.69 3.88
N ASN A 221 -1.65 -7.56 4.48
CA ASN A 221 -2.87 -7.21 3.75
C ASN A 221 -3.00 -5.71 3.43
N GLY A 222 -2.00 -4.89 3.83
CA GLY A 222 -1.98 -3.44 3.61
C GLY A 222 -2.70 -2.62 4.68
N GLN A 223 -3.34 -3.27 5.66
CA GLN A 223 -3.97 -2.57 6.79
C GLN A 223 -2.92 -1.77 7.54
N MET A 224 -3.26 -0.52 7.83
CA MET A 224 -2.37 0.41 8.54
C MET A 224 -2.85 0.63 9.97
N ILE A 225 -1.93 0.50 10.92
CA ILE A 225 -2.16 0.70 12.34
C ILE A 225 -1.26 1.85 12.80
N GLY A 226 -1.89 2.96 13.17
CA GLY A 226 -1.18 4.14 13.67
C GLY A 226 -0.82 4.01 15.13
N GLY A 227 0.43 4.32 15.46
CA GLY A 227 0.92 4.30 16.83
C GLY A 227 1.44 2.93 17.29
N TYR A 228 1.89 2.90 18.53
CA TYR A 228 2.37 1.69 19.19
C TYR A 228 1.20 0.85 19.70
N VAL A 229 1.20 -0.42 19.37
CA VAL A 229 0.32 -1.46 19.91
C VAL A 229 1.18 -2.46 20.67
N PRO A 230 0.77 -2.91 21.87
CA PRO A 230 1.49 -3.94 22.62
C PRO A 230 1.71 -5.21 21.77
N ALA A 231 2.89 -5.82 21.89
CA ALA A 231 3.27 -6.94 21.03
C ALA A 231 2.26 -8.09 21.00
N GLU A 232 1.69 -8.46 22.13
CA GLU A 232 0.71 -9.56 22.22
C GLU A 232 -0.57 -9.24 21.44
N GLU A 233 -1.04 -8.02 21.52
CA GLU A 233 -2.23 -7.55 20.82
C GLU A 233 -1.97 -7.53 19.31
N LEU A 234 -0.84 -6.95 18.88
CA LEU A 234 -0.44 -6.91 17.46
C LEU A 234 -0.24 -8.32 16.88
N ILE A 235 0.41 -9.23 17.62
CA ILE A 235 0.61 -10.61 17.21
C ILE A 235 -0.75 -11.33 17.02
N ASN A 236 -1.68 -11.12 17.94
CA ASN A 236 -3.02 -11.70 17.82
C ASN A 236 -3.78 -11.15 16.61
N LEU A 237 -3.67 -9.85 16.35
CA LEU A 237 -4.26 -9.22 15.17
C LEU A 237 -3.70 -9.82 13.87
N ILE A 238 -2.37 -9.93 13.77
CA ILE A 238 -1.69 -10.52 12.62
C ILE A 238 -2.15 -11.96 12.37
N LYS A 239 -2.20 -12.78 13.43
CA LYS A 239 -2.62 -14.19 13.33
C LYS A 239 -4.10 -14.37 13.00
N SER A 240 -4.95 -13.42 13.39
CA SER A 240 -6.39 -13.48 13.09
C SER A 240 -6.73 -13.16 11.63
N GLY A 241 -5.81 -12.55 10.89
CA GLY A 241 -6.03 -12.12 9.50
C GLY A 241 -7.09 -11.01 9.34
N LYS A 242 -7.42 -10.35 10.44
CA LYS A 242 -8.45 -9.30 10.47
C LYS A 242 -7.84 -7.94 10.21
#